data_613162c2c382720a4075bd3a322c31d5
#
_entry.id   613162c2c382720a4075bd3a322c31d5
#
_cell.length_a   1.000
_cell.length_b   1.000
_cell.length_c   1.000
_cell.angle_alpha   90.00
_cell.angle_beta   90.00
_cell.angle_gamma   90.00
#
_symmetry.space_group_name_H-M   'P 1'
#
loop_
_entity.id
_entity.type
_entity.pdbx_description
1 polymer ?
#
loop_
_entity_poly.entity_id
_entity_poly.type
_entity_poly.pdbx_seq_one_letter_code
_entity_poly.pdbx_strand_id
1 'polypeptide(L)'
;VKALRAIGVGEMIAAVGHLSPGTYTRNMQTGEFLDFNDRREATKRFGAPYYSFHRADLLDVLASGLDHSTIHLGHRLTIIEELGDRTVLSFANGVRVDAEFLIGADGVRSVIRQALYGADNPTYTGQMVWRALLKAEDVPREALEPHGHTQWVGPGRHFIAYYIRGGKLVNVVTQQDTDAWVEEGWSIRGDPKEMRRSFPNPEPRLEKLLSVIPECSKWGLFTRPITGNWGRGRIQLIGDAAHAMVPSAGQGACQAFEDSYILGRWLEACADPIDAFVNFRRIRIPRVHGVQRLSLANNRFKHMADSAKQKEIASGSGVHGKIDWVWGFDPVAEWDKEPVVPEVYANDAGADTVAPSV
;
A
#
# COMPACT_ATOMS: atom_id res chain seq x y z
N VAL A 1 -0.01 12.89 -0.54
CA VAL A 1 0.67 14.17 -0.88
C VAL A 1 0.24 15.30 0.05
N LYS A 2 -1.08 15.51 0.33
CA LYS A 2 -1.56 16.61 1.19
C LYS A 2 -0.90 16.59 2.57
N ALA A 3 -0.93 15.47 3.29
CA ALA A 3 -0.24 15.32 4.59
C ALA A 3 1.26 15.63 4.48
N LEU A 4 1.93 15.13 3.44
CA LEU A 4 3.36 15.35 3.24
C LEU A 4 3.71 16.82 2.94
N ARG A 5 2.82 17.54 2.26
CA ARG A 5 2.95 19.01 2.11
C ARG A 5 2.80 19.74 3.44
N ALA A 6 1.84 19.31 4.26
CA ALA A 6 1.57 19.93 5.55
C ALA A 6 2.73 19.80 6.55
N ILE A 7 3.52 18.72 6.46
CA ILE A 7 4.73 18.54 7.27
C ILE A 7 5.99 19.15 6.63
N GLY A 8 5.84 19.96 5.56
CA GLY A 8 6.94 20.75 4.98
C GLY A 8 7.81 20.04 3.94
N VAL A 9 7.55 18.77 3.59
CA VAL A 9 8.39 18.03 2.62
C VAL A 9 7.84 18.03 1.18
N GLY A 10 6.85 18.86 0.90
CA GLY A 10 6.11 18.88 -0.36
C GLY A 10 6.97 19.09 -1.61
N GLU A 11 7.91 20.05 -1.59
CA GLU A 11 8.81 20.34 -2.72
C GLU A 11 9.82 19.19 -2.94
N MET A 12 10.38 18.66 -1.86
CA MET A 12 11.33 17.53 -1.94
C MET A 12 10.66 16.28 -2.53
N ILE A 13 9.40 16.02 -2.15
CA ILE A 13 8.60 14.93 -2.73
C ILE A 13 8.35 15.18 -4.22
N ALA A 14 8.01 16.41 -4.61
CA ALA A 14 7.80 16.73 -6.02
C ALA A 14 9.05 16.51 -6.86
N ALA A 15 10.24 16.79 -6.30
CA ALA A 15 11.52 16.61 -6.98
C ALA A 15 11.87 15.13 -7.26
N VAL A 16 11.50 14.20 -6.36
CA VAL A 16 11.79 12.77 -6.51
C VAL A 16 10.63 11.96 -7.08
N GLY A 17 9.42 12.53 -7.11
CA GLY A 17 8.21 11.91 -7.62
C GLY A 17 8.15 11.88 -9.15
N HIS A 18 7.50 10.87 -9.69
CA HIS A 18 7.15 10.81 -11.10
C HIS A 18 5.64 11.04 -11.26
N LEU A 19 5.26 12.07 -12.02
CA LEU A 19 3.87 12.35 -12.36
C LEU A 19 3.39 11.36 -13.42
N SER A 20 2.31 10.64 -13.11
CA SER A 20 1.69 9.74 -14.07
C SER A 20 0.41 10.35 -14.65
N PRO A 21 0.23 10.35 -15.98
CA PRO A 21 -1.02 10.79 -16.61
C PRO A 21 -2.21 9.89 -16.27
N GLY A 22 -1.97 8.65 -15.89
CA GLY A 22 -3.02 7.72 -15.51
C GLY A 22 -2.60 6.27 -15.59
N THR A 23 -3.57 5.37 -15.37
CA THR A 23 -3.40 3.92 -15.56
C THR A 23 -4.22 3.45 -16.74
N TYR A 24 -3.54 2.86 -17.70
CA TYR A 24 -4.11 2.17 -18.86
C TYR A 24 -4.29 0.70 -18.52
N THR A 25 -5.51 0.22 -18.49
CA THR A 25 -5.84 -1.17 -18.19
C THR A 25 -6.14 -1.93 -19.48
N ARG A 26 -5.51 -3.09 -19.66
CA ARG A 26 -5.62 -3.96 -20.81
C ARG A 26 -5.92 -5.39 -20.41
N ASN A 27 -6.60 -6.12 -21.28
CA ASN A 27 -6.69 -7.57 -21.15
C ASN A 27 -5.30 -8.19 -21.41
N MET A 28 -4.89 -9.09 -20.54
CA MET A 28 -3.56 -9.68 -20.55
C MET A 28 -3.26 -10.56 -21.77
N GLN A 29 -4.28 -11.21 -22.33
CA GLN A 29 -4.15 -12.16 -23.43
C GLN A 29 -4.40 -11.53 -24.79
N THR A 30 -5.40 -10.65 -24.87
CA THR A 30 -5.80 -10.05 -26.16
C THR A 30 -5.17 -8.68 -26.41
N GLY A 31 -4.65 -8.02 -25.37
CA GLY A 31 -4.18 -6.64 -25.44
C GLY A 31 -5.31 -5.60 -25.54
N GLU A 32 -6.57 -6.05 -25.53
CA GLU A 32 -7.73 -5.16 -25.64
C GLU A 32 -7.67 -4.09 -24.55
N PHE A 33 -7.86 -2.84 -24.95
CA PHE A 33 -7.98 -1.72 -24.03
C PHE A 33 -9.31 -1.81 -23.28
N LEU A 34 -9.25 -1.81 -21.95
CA LEU A 34 -10.42 -1.93 -21.09
C LEU A 34 -10.80 -0.60 -20.46
N ASP A 35 -9.81 0.18 -19.99
CA ASP A 35 -10.07 1.40 -19.25
C ASP A 35 -8.85 2.32 -19.14
N PHE A 36 -9.10 3.61 -18.93
CA PHE A 36 -8.11 4.62 -18.60
C PHE A 36 -8.51 5.42 -17.35
N ASN A 37 -7.81 5.20 -16.26
CA ASN A 37 -7.97 6.02 -15.08
C ASN A 37 -7.12 7.30 -15.22
N ASP A 38 -7.75 8.37 -15.68
CA ASP A 38 -7.12 9.66 -15.93
C ASP A 38 -6.76 10.37 -14.61
N ARG A 39 -5.49 10.78 -14.48
CA ARG A 39 -4.95 11.49 -13.32
C ARG A 39 -4.40 12.87 -13.64
N ARG A 40 -4.50 13.32 -14.89
CA ARG A 40 -3.98 14.63 -15.33
C ARG A 40 -4.61 15.77 -14.57
N GLU A 41 -5.90 15.65 -14.25
CA GLU A 41 -6.67 16.64 -13.48
C GLU A 41 -6.69 16.36 -11.97
N ALA A 42 -5.86 15.42 -11.45
CA ALA A 42 -5.89 15.02 -10.04
C ALA A 42 -5.70 16.20 -9.08
N THR A 43 -4.80 17.12 -9.41
CA THR A 43 -4.57 18.33 -8.59
C THR A 43 -5.82 19.21 -8.52
N LYS A 44 -6.52 19.40 -9.63
CA LYS A 44 -7.75 20.22 -9.69
C LYS A 44 -8.91 19.53 -8.98
N ARG A 45 -9.06 18.21 -9.17
CA ARG A 45 -10.16 17.43 -8.60
C ARG A 45 -9.99 17.14 -7.11
N PHE A 46 -8.77 16.87 -6.66
CA PHE A 46 -8.48 16.32 -5.34
C PHE A 46 -7.50 17.16 -4.52
N GLY A 47 -7.04 18.30 -5.04
CA GLY A 47 -6.13 19.21 -4.33
C GLY A 47 -4.66 18.80 -4.35
N ALA A 48 -4.31 17.63 -4.92
CA ALA A 48 -2.94 17.15 -4.99
C ALA A 48 -2.69 16.27 -6.22
N PRO A 49 -1.46 16.29 -6.79
CA PRO A 49 -1.08 15.41 -7.88
C PRO A 49 -0.92 13.96 -7.39
N TYR A 50 -0.94 13.03 -8.35
CA TYR A 50 -0.62 11.63 -8.12
C TYR A 50 0.83 11.36 -8.53
N TYR A 51 1.67 10.96 -7.57
CA TYR A 51 3.07 10.61 -7.80
C TYR A 51 3.31 9.11 -7.65
N SER A 52 4.23 8.59 -8.45
CA SER A 52 4.89 7.30 -8.23
C SER A 52 6.30 7.54 -7.73
N PHE A 53 6.73 6.75 -6.73
CA PHE A 53 8.02 6.92 -6.08
C PHE A 53 8.89 5.66 -6.15
N HIS A 54 10.19 5.86 -6.20
CA HIS A 54 11.10 4.86 -5.69
C HIS A 54 11.08 4.89 -4.16
N ARG A 55 10.87 3.75 -3.51
CA ARG A 55 10.66 3.69 -2.04
C ARG A 55 11.81 4.31 -1.25
N ALA A 56 13.07 4.03 -1.64
CA ALA A 56 14.22 4.56 -0.92
C ALA A 56 14.27 6.09 -1.00
N ASP A 57 14.02 6.68 -2.18
CA ASP A 57 14.05 8.13 -2.35
C ASP A 57 13.01 8.84 -1.47
N LEU A 58 11.82 8.23 -1.33
CA LEU A 58 10.77 8.74 -0.45
C LEU A 58 11.19 8.65 1.03
N LEU A 59 11.83 7.55 1.44
CA LEU A 59 12.35 7.39 2.81
C LEU A 59 13.47 8.39 3.10
N ASP A 60 14.38 8.63 2.14
CA ASP A 60 15.45 9.63 2.28
C ASP A 60 14.88 11.04 2.48
N VAL A 61 13.85 11.41 1.70
CA VAL A 61 13.13 12.70 1.88
C VAL A 61 12.50 12.80 3.26
N LEU A 62 11.83 11.74 3.74
CA LEU A 62 11.21 11.77 5.06
C LEU A 62 12.25 11.84 6.18
N ALA A 63 13.35 11.09 6.06
CA ALA A 63 14.43 11.10 7.04
C ALA A 63 15.18 12.45 7.10
N SER A 64 15.32 13.15 5.96
CA SER A 64 16.00 14.44 5.92
C SER A 64 15.29 15.55 6.70
N GLY A 65 13.99 15.37 6.99
CA GLY A 65 13.20 16.29 7.81
C GLY A 65 13.32 16.06 9.33
N LEU A 66 14.07 15.03 9.74
CA LEU A 66 14.23 14.65 11.14
C LEU A 66 15.62 15.01 11.68
N ASP A 67 15.71 15.27 12.96
CA ASP A 67 17.00 15.27 13.66
C ASP A 67 17.51 13.82 13.69
N HIS A 68 18.65 13.58 13.05
CA HIS A 68 19.26 12.24 12.98
C HIS A 68 19.59 11.65 14.37
N SER A 69 19.74 12.47 15.41
CA SER A 69 19.93 12.03 16.80
C SER A 69 18.71 11.28 17.36
N THR A 70 17.52 11.47 16.76
CA THR A 70 16.29 10.78 17.16
C THR A 70 16.10 9.42 16.47
N ILE A 71 16.95 9.09 15.51
CA ILE A 71 16.85 7.83 14.74
C ILE A 71 17.88 6.83 15.29
N HIS A 72 17.41 5.80 15.97
CA HIS A 72 18.24 4.77 16.57
C HIS A 72 18.16 3.46 15.77
N LEU A 73 19.11 3.24 14.85
CA LEU A 73 19.23 1.99 14.12
C LEU A 73 19.81 0.87 14.98
N GLY A 74 19.56 -0.38 14.59
CA GLY A 74 20.06 -1.55 15.34
C GLY A 74 19.33 -1.83 16.65
N HIS A 75 18.21 -1.15 16.93
CA HIS A 75 17.37 -1.31 18.10
C HIS A 75 16.18 -2.22 17.80
N ARG A 76 16.41 -3.53 17.76
CA ARG A 76 15.33 -4.51 17.58
C ARG A 76 14.59 -4.69 18.89
N LEU A 77 13.33 -4.24 18.96
CA LEU A 77 12.45 -4.41 20.12
C LEU A 77 12.17 -5.90 20.37
N THR A 78 12.26 -6.32 21.65
CA THR A 78 12.05 -7.71 22.07
C THR A 78 11.02 -7.86 23.18
N ILE A 79 10.95 -6.90 24.12
CA ILE A 79 10.04 -6.95 25.27
C ILE A 79 9.39 -5.60 25.47
N ILE A 80 8.10 -5.61 25.82
CA ILE A 80 7.29 -4.45 26.19
C ILE A 80 6.66 -4.74 27.54
N GLU A 81 6.90 -3.85 28.51
CA GLU A 81 6.32 -3.93 29.84
C GLU A 81 5.47 -2.67 30.09
N GLU A 82 4.15 -2.85 30.26
CA GLU A 82 3.23 -1.75 30.57
C GLU A 82 3.20 -1.55 32.11
N LEU A 83 3.63 -0.38 32.60
CA LEU A 83 3.72 -0.05 34.03
C LEU A 83 2.67 0.99 34.46
N GLY A 84 1.54 1.07 33.79
CA GLY A 84 0.44 1.98 34.10
C GLY A 84 0.64 3.40 33.54
N ASP A 85 1.60 4.14 34.06
CA ASP A 85 1.92 5.51 33.67
C ASP A 85 2.95 5.59 32.51
N ARG A 86 3.66 4.50 32.22
CA ARG A 86 4.70 4.42 31.23
C ARG A 86 4.83 3.00 30.64
N THR A 87 5.59 2.90 29.59
CA THR A 87 5.95 1.64 28.92
C THR A 87 7.47 1.49 28.91
N VAL A 88 7.98 0.33 29.33
CA VAL A 88 9.41 0.01 29.29
C VAL A 88 9.69 -0.89 28.09
N LEU A 89 10.61 -0.47 27.25
CA LEU A 89 11.00 -1.14 26.02
C LEU A 89 12.38 -1.75 26.18
N SER A 90 12.53 -3.05 25.92
CA SER A 90 13.83 -3.72 25.92
C SER A 90 14.20 -4.15 24.51
N PHE A 91 15.43 -3.87 24.12
CA PHE A 91 15.95 -4.14 22.77
C PHE A 91 16.99 -5.27 22.79
N ALA A 92 17.14 -5.98 21.67
CA ALA A 92 18.07 -7.11 21.53
C ALA A 92 19.54 -6.74 21.76
N ASN A 93 19.91 -5.47 21.64
CA ASN A 93 21.24 -4.93 21.93
C ASN A 93 21.46 -4.61 23.42
N GLY A 94 20.50 -4.93 24.29
CA GLY A 94 20.58 -4.71 25.74
C GLY A 94 20.11 -3.31 26.19
N VAL A 95 19.80 -2.40 25.27
CA VAL A 95 19.27 -1.08 25.60
C VAL A 95 17.86 -1.21 26.17
N ARG A 96 17.55 -0.41 27.21
CA ARG A 96 16.19 -0.23 27.76
C ARG A 96 15.82 1.24 27.68
N VAL A 97 14.54 1.50 27.36
CA VAL A 97 13.98 2.85 27.22
C VAL A 97 12.66 2.91 27.96
N ASP A 98 12.49 3.90 28.82
CA ASP A 98 11.20 4.26 29.39
C ASP A 98 10.50 5.26 28.48
N ALA A 99 9.28 4.96 28.10
CA ALA A 99 8.46 5.78 27.21
C ALA A 99 7.12 6.11 27.86
N GLU A 100 6.69 7.35 27.74
CA GLU A 100 5.37 7.77 28.20
C GLU A 100 4.26 7.08 27.39
N PHE A 101 4.48 6.91 26.10
CA PHE A 101 3.62 6.14 25.20
C PHE A 101 4.43 5.49 24.07
N LEU A 102 3.84 4.53 23.39
CA LEU A 102 4.47 3.79 22.29
C LEU A 102 3.61 3.84 21.04
N ILE A 103 4.22 4.20 19.91
CA ILE A 103 3.60 4.09 18.59
C ILE A 103 4.26 2.93 17.84
N GLY A 104 3.47 1.90 17.55
CA GLY A 104 3.90 0.73 16.80
C GLY A 104 3.72 0.92 15.30
N ALA A 105 4.82 1.09 14.56
CA ALA A 105 4.88 1.20 13.11
C ALA A 105 5.76 0.10 12.49
N ASP A 106 5.84 -1.06 13.15
CA ASP A 106 6.78 -2.16 12.89
C ASP A 106 6.26 -3.19 11.87
N GLY A 107 5.26 -2.79 11.09
CA GLY A 107 4.84 -3.50 9.88
C GLY A 107 3.96 -4.72 10.10
N VAL A 108 3.73 -5.50 9.06
CA VAL A 108 2.79 -6.63 9.07
C VAL A 108 3.13 -7.71 10.10
N ARG A 109 4.40 -7.85 10.47
CA ARG A 109 4.89 -8.78 11.52
C ARG A 109 5.12 -8.08 12.86
N SER A 110 4.35 -7.07 13.18
CA SER A 110 4.46 -6.25 14.38
C SER A 110 4.64 -7.07 15.66
N VAL A 111 5.78 -6.88 16.32
CA VAL A 111 6.07 -7.43 17.65
C VAL A 111 5.20 -6.73 18.69
N ILE A 112 4.95 -5.43 18.51
CA ILE A 112 4.11 -4.62 19.40
C ILE A 112 2.67 -5.15 19.35
N ARG A 113 2.15 -5.46 18.16
CA ARG A 113 0.83 -6.07 18.01
C ARG A 113 0.74 -7.42 18.72
N GLN A 114 1.76 -8.27 18.57
CA GLN A 114 1.81 -9.56 19.26
C GLN A 114 1.82 -9.40 20.78
N ALA A 115 2.52 -8.41 21.32
CA ALA A 115 2.50 -8.11 22.75
C ALA A 115 1.11 -7.66 23.23
N LEU A 116 0.38 -6.90 22.41
CA LEU A 116 -0.97 -6.41 22.76
C LEU A 116 -2.05 -7.48 22.72
N TYR A 117 -2.02 -8.35 21.71
CA TYR A 117 -3.14 -9.20 21.35
C TYR A 117 -2.80 -10.70 21.31
N GLY A 118 -1.56 -11.06 21.64
CA GLY A 118 -1.09 -12.45 21.56
C GLY A 118 -0.66 -12.85 20.15
N ALA A 119 -0.51 -14.14 19.93
CA ALA A 119 -0.10 -14.69 18.63
C ALA A 119 -1.17 -14.40 17.56
N ASP A 120 -0.95 -13.36 16.81
CA ASP A 120 -1.78 -12.89 15.69
C ASP A 120 -0.91 -12.88 14.43
N ASN A 121 -0.80 -14.04 13.78
CA ASN A 121 0.00 -14.20 12.58
C ASN A 121 -0.73 -13.68 11.35
N PRO A 122 -0.03 -13.01 10.42
CA PRO A 122 -0.61 -12.67 9.13
C PRO A 122 -1.08 -13.92 8.39
N THR A 123 -2.20 -13.80 7.68
CA THR A 123 -2.77 -14.88 6.88
C THR A 123 -2.20 -14.82 5.46
N TYR A 124 -1.72 -15.97 4.95
CA TYR A 124 -1.37 -16.09 3.55
C TYR A 124 -2.60 -15.94 2.66
N THR A 125 -2.52 -15.11 1.63
CA THR A 125 -3.67 -14.79 0.78
C THR A 125 -3.92 -15.79 -0.35
N GLY A 126 -3.08 -16.82 -0.50
CA GLY A 126 -3.08 -17.65 -1.70
C GLY A 126 -2.50 -16.94 -2.93
N GLN A 127 -1.75 -15.86 -2.71
CA GLN A 127 -1.19 -15.06 -3.80
C GLN A 127 0.31 -14.84 -3.65
N MET A 128 0.99 -14.79 -4.78
CA MET A 128 2.41 -14.48 -4.90
C MET A 128 2.61 -13.18 -5.68
N VAL A 129 3.63 -12.45 -5.32
CA VAL A 129 4.06 -11.21 -5.98
C VAL A 129 5.41 -11.41 -6.63
N TRP A 130 5.56 -10.96 -7.87
CA TRP A 130 6.84 -10.73 -8.50
C TRP A 130 7.13 -9.24 -8.56
N ARG A 131 8.38 -8.88 -8.42
CA ARG A 131 8.87 -7.51 -8.58
C ARG A 131 10.15 -7.47 -9.40
N ALA A 132 10.23 -6.51 -10.32
CA ALA A 132 11.44 -6.19 -11.05
C ALA A 132 11.61 -4.68 -11.14
N LEU A 133 12.86 -4.26 -11.32
CA LEU A 133 13.23 -2.87 -11.55
C LEU A 133 14.12 -2.83 -12.79
N LEU A 134 13.72 -2.04 -13.78
CA LEU A 134 14.44 -1.91 -15.05
C LEU A 134 14.86 -0.46 -15.26
N LYS A 135 15.94 -0.24 -16.03
CA LYS A 135 16.16 1.07 -16.60
C LYS A 135 15.14 1.33 -17.70
N ALA A 136 14.61 2.54 -17.78
CA ALA A 136 13.61 2.88 -18.78
C ALA A 136 14.15 2.76 -20.22
N GLU A 137 15.46 2.97 -20.41
CA GLU A 137 16.15 2.83 -21.71
C GLU A 137 16.17 1.38 -22.23
N ASP A 138 16.12 0.38 -21.32
CA ASP A 138 16.11 -1.04 -21.67
C ASP A 138 14.71 -1.57 -22.00
N VAL A 139 13.66 -0.78 -21.74
CA VAL A 139 12.27 -1.16 -22.00
C VAL A 139 11.87 -0.78 -23.41
N PRO A 140 11.35 -1.71 -24.24
CA PRO A 140 10.84 -1.38 -25.56
C PRO A 140 9.75 -0.30 -25.50
N ARG A 141 9.90 0.76 -26.31
CA ARG A 141 9.00 1.95 -26.26
C ARG A 141 7.53 1.59 -26.45
N GLU A 142 7.25 0.61 -27.26
CA GLU A 142 5.89 0.12 -27.52
C GLU A 142 5.31 -0.74 -26.39
N ALA A 143 6.13 -1.19 -25.44
CA ALA A 143 5.67 -2.04 -24.35
C ALA A 143 4.81 -1.28 -23.33
N LEU A 144 5.12 -0.01 -23.08
CA LEU A 144 4.43 0.79 -22.07
C LEU A 144 3.83 2.06 -22.65
N GLU A 145 2.77 2.53 -22.04
CA GLU A 145 2.25 3.87 -22.33
C GLU A 145 3.23 4.95 -21.80
N PRO A 146 3.52 6.00 -22.58
CA PRO A 146 4.49 7.01 -22.20
C PRO A 146 4.15 7.66 -20.85
N HIS A 147 5.09 7.61 -19.91
CA HIS A 147 4.96 8.15 -18.56
C HIS A 147 3.77 7.61 -17.73
N GLY A 148 2.94 6.74 -18.30
CA GLY A 148 1.76 6.17 -17.67
C GLY A 148 2.06 4.91 -16.85
N HIS A 149 1.03 4.44 -16.14
CA HIS A 149 0.98 3.08 -15.64
C HIS A 149 0.33 2.22 -16.70
N THR A 150 0.95 1.12 -17.09
CA THR A 150 0.32 0.10 -17.93
C THR A 150 0.03 -1.11 -17.08
N GLN A 151 -1.24 -1.50 -17.03
CA GLN A 151 -1.73 -2.62 -16.25
C GLN A 151 -2.38 -3.65 -17.17
N TRP A 152 -2.03 -4.91 -17.01
CA TRP A 152 -2.68 -6.04 -17.64
C TRP A 152 -3.40 -6.86 -16.58
N VAL A 153 -4.65 -7.20 -16.85
CA VAL A 153 -5.52 -7.96 -15.96
C VAL A 153 -6.00 -9.22 -16.68
N GLY A 154 -6.16 -10.31 -15.96
CA GLY A 154 -6.59 -11.59 -16.51
C GLY A 154 -6.82 -12.65 -15.45
N PRO A 155 -7.22 -13.87 -15.84
CA PRO A 155 -7.58 -14.93 -14.92
C PRO A 155 -6.51 -15.21 -13.85
N GLY A 156 -6.86 -14.99 -12.59
CA GLY A 156 -6.00 -15.28 -11.43
C GLY A 156 -4.71 -14.47 -11.34
N ARG A 157 -4.56 -13.38 -12.13
CA ARG A 157 -3.32 -12.59 -12.10
C ARG A 157 -3.46 -11.20 -12.70
N HIS A 158 -2.57 -10.31 -12.28
CA HIS A 158 -2.36 -9.04 -12.97
C HIS A 158 -0.88 -8.67 -13.01
N PHE A 159 -0.54 -7.80 -13.93
CA PHE A 159 0.79 -7.26 -14.14
C PHE A 159 0.67 -5.73 -14.24
N ILE A 160 1.47 -4.98 -13.52
CA ILE A 160 1.53 -3.53 -13.66
C ILE A 160 2.99 -3.08 -13.79
N ALA A 161 3.23 -2.19 -14.75
CA ALA A 161 4.52 -1.53 -14.93
C ALA A 161 4.32 -0.02 -15.00
N TYR A 162 5.20 0.74 -14.36
CA TYR A 162 5.10 2.19 -14.31
C TYR A 162 6.46 2.85 -14.08
N TYR A 163 6.57 4.08 -14.57
CA TYR A 163 7.77 4.89 -14.43
C TYR A 163 7.91 5.47 -13.02
N ILE A 164 9.15 5.56 -12.55
CA ILE A 164 9.59 6.21 -11.31
C ILE A 164 10.89 6.99 -11.57
N ARG A 165 11.38 7.73 -10.56
CA ARG A 165 12.61 8.56 -10.66
C ARG A 165 12.63 9.46 -11.90
N GLY A 166 11.55 10.26 -12.09
CA GLY A 166 11.47 11.15 -13.25
C GLY A 166 11.43 10.44 -14.60
N GLY A 167 11.02 9.17 -14.63
CA GLY A 167 10.96 8.36 -15.86
C GLY A 167 12.24 7.59 -16.19
N LYS A 168 13.25 7.60 -15.32
CA LYS A 168 14.53 6.89 -15.54
C LYS A 168 14.45 5.39 -15.28
N LEU A 169 13.53 4.98 -14.41
CA LEU A 169 13.33 3.58 -14.05
C LEU A 169 11.88 3.17 -14.29
N VAL A 170 11.69 1.89 -14.57
CA VAL A 170 10.38 1.22 -14.64
C VAL A 170 10.29 0.21 -13.52
N ASN A 171 9.31 0.36 -12.66
CA ASN A 171 8.97 -0.60 -11.62
C ASN A 171 7.90 -1.56 -12.14
N VAL A 172 8.14 -2.84 -11.97
CA VAL A 172 7.21 -3.92 -12.30
C VAL A 172 6.74 -4.57 -11.01
N VAL A 173 5.44 -4.72 -10.86
CA VAL A 173 4.81 -5.47 -9.78
C VAL A 173 3.72 -6.35 -10.37
N THR A 174 3.67 -7.60 -9.96
CA THR A 174 2.61 -8.51 -10.39
C THR A 174 1.99 -9.18 -9.16
N GLN A 175 0.77 -9.62 -9.29
CA GLN A 175 0.17 -10.57 -8.35
C GLN A 175 -0.40 -11.74 -9.14
N GLN A 176 -0.26 -12.93 -8.61
CA GLN A 176 -0.89 -14.13 -9.17
C GLN A 176 -1.40 -15.04 -8.07
N ASP A 177 -2.52 -15.67 -8.32
CA ASP A 177 -3.05 -16.71 -7.45
C ASP A 177 -2.17 -17.96 -7.56
N THR A 178 -1.91 -18.64 -6.44
CA THR A 178 -1.09 -19.83 -6.40
C THR A 178 -1.51 -20.74 -5.24
N ASP A 179 -1.63 -22.04 -5.50
CA ASP A 179 -1.87 -23.05 -4.48
C ASP A 179 -0.56 -23.46 -3.78
N ALA A 180 0.59 -23.09 -4.36
CA ALA A 180 1.88 -23.41 -3.77
C ALA A 180 2.21 -22.41 -2.65
N TRP A 181 2.67 -22.95 -1.51
CA TRP A 181 3.27 -22.11 -0.48
C TRP A 181 4.45 -21.35 -1.04
N VAL A 182 4.46 -20.04 -0.87
CA VAL A 182 5.58 -19.16 -1.23
C VAL A 182 6.14 -18.57 0.04
N GLU A 183 7.44 -18.66 0.20
CA GLU A 183 8.15 -18.12 1.35
C GLU A 183 7.89 -16.61 1.48
N GLU A 184 7.70 -16.17 2.72
CA GLU A 184 7.49 -14.77 3.01
C GLU A 184 8.84 -14.02 3.00
N GLY A 185 8.89 -12.90 2.29
CA GLY A 185 10.09 -12.04 2.26
C GLY A 185 10.02 -11.03 1.14
N TRP A 186 10.61 -9.85 1.36
CA TRP A 186 10.60 -8.75 0.38
C TRP A 186 11.71 -8.89 -0.69
N SER A 187 12.64 -9.84 -0.51
CA SER A 187 13.89 -9.88 -1.28
C SER A 187 14.30 -11.29 -1.72
N ILE A 188 13.37 -12.25 -1.71
CA ILE A 188 13.69 -13.60 -2.20
C ILE A 188 13.97 -13.51 -3.69
N ARG A 189 15.18 -13.92 -4.07
CA ARG A 189 15.57 -13.89 -5.48
C ARG A 189 14.69 -14.85 -6.29
N GLY A 190 14.04 -14.33 -7.33
CA GLY A 190 13.25 -15.10 -8.28
C GLY A 190 14.04 -15.45 -9.55
N ASP A 191 13.54 -16.43 -10.29
CA ASP A 191 14.02 -16.74 -11.64
C ASP A 191 13.16 -15.98 -12.67
N PRO A 192 13.72 -15.07 -13.50
CA PRO A 192 12.98 -14.39 -14.57
C PRO A 192 12.29 -15.36 -15.56
N LYS A 193 12.86 -16.54 -15.77
CA LYS A 193 12.23 -17.56 -16.61
C LYS A 193 10.99 -18.16 -15.95
N GLU A 194 11.01 -18.35 -14.63
CA GLU A 194 9.84 -18.76 -13.84
C GLU A 194 8.76 -17.67 -13.90
N MET A 195 9.14 -16.41 -13.66
CA MET A 195 8.24 -15.27 -13.79
C MET A 195 7.59 -15.23 -15.18
N ARG A 196 8.36 -15.38 -16.25
CA ARG A 196 7.81 -15.40 -17.63
C ARG A 196 6.82 -16.53 -17.83
N ARG A 197 7.12 -17.75 -17.37
CA ARG A 197 6.21 -18.90 -17.45
C ARG A 197 4.90 -18.70 -16.66
N SER A 198 4.93 -17.83 -15.66
CA SER A 198 3.72 -17.48 -14.89
C SER A 198 2.71 -16.66 -15.68
N PHE A 199 3.06 -16.15 -16.86
CA PHE A 199 2.20 -15.38 -17.76
C PHE A 199 2.08 -16.08 -19.11
N PRO A 200 1.27 -17.15 -19.20
CA PRO A 200 1.11 -17.90 -20.45
C PRO A 200 0.35 -17.11 -21.50
N ASN A 201 0.81 -17.17 -22.76
CA ASN A 201 0.21 -16.53 -23.91
C ASN A 201 -0.11 -15.04 -23.69
N PRO A 202 0.88 -14.23 -23.24
CA PRO A 202 0.65 -12.82 -23.01
C PRO A 202 0.49 -12.09 -24.35
N GLU A 203 -0.23 -10.98 -24.34
CA GLU A 203 -0.28 -10.12 -25.53
C GLU A 203 1.10 -9.56 -25.89
N PRO A 204 1.35 -9.14 -27.15
CA PRO A 204 2.71 -8.84 -27.63
C PRO A 204 3.48 -7.76 -26.85
N ARG A 205 2.81 -6.73 -26.32
CA ARG A 205 3.46 -5.67 -25.51
C ARG A 205 3.97 -6.23 -24.18
N LEU A 206 3.16 -7.04 -23.50
CA LEU A 206 3.52 -7.70 -22.26
C LEU A 206 4.63 -8.73 -22.48
N GLU A 207 4.58 -9.49 -23.58
CA GLU A 207 5.63 -10.43 -23.94
C GLU A 207 6.99 -9.74 -24.11
N LYS A 208 7.02 -8.62 -24.83
CA LYS A 208 8.24 -7.81 -25.01
C LYS A 208 8.79 -7.32 -23.68
N LEU A 209 7.92 -6.83 -22.79
CA LEU A 209 8.35 -6.36 -21.47
C LEU A 209 8.91 -7.52 -20.63
N LEU A 210 8.22 -8.66 -20.57
CA LEU A 210 8.69 -9.85 -19.87
C LEU A 210 10.03 -10.35 -20.39
N SER A 211 10.33 -10.20 -21.69
CA SER A 211 11.54 -10.68 -22.32
C SER A 211 12.80 -9.93 -21.88
N VAL A 212 12.67 -8.67 -21.46
CA VAL A 212 13.78 -7.80 -21.07
C VAL A 212 14.01 -7.71 -19.56
N ILE A 213 13.25 -8.44 -18.75
CA ILE A 213 13.45 -8.47 -17.28
C ILE A 213 14.70 -9.32 -16.97
N PRO A 214 15.80 -8.73 -16.46
CA PRO A 214 17.05 -9.44 -16.22
C PRO A 214 17.07 -10.16 -14.88
N GLU A 215 16.39 -9.60 -13.88
CA GLU A 215 16.31 -10.10 -12.52
C GLU A 215 14.95 -9.74 -11.88
N CYS A 216 14.52 -10.56 -10.95
CA CYS A 216 13.30 -10.30 -10.20
C CYS A 216 13.40 -10.86 -8.77
N SER A 217 12.51 -10.39 -7.92
CA SER A 217 12.26 -10.97 -6.60
C SER A 217 10.83 -11.50 -6.54
N LYS A 218 10.59 -12.47 -5.63
CA LYS A 218 9.26 -13.02 -5.38
C LYS A 218 9.00 -13.20 -3.90
N TRP A 219 7.75 -13.11 -3.49
CA TRP A 219 7.32 -13.42 -2.13
C TRP A 219 5.82 -13.73 -2.07
N GLY A 220 5.41 -14.48 -1.05
CA GLY A 220 4.01 -14.67 -0.70
C GLY A 220 3.38 -13.39 -0.18
N LEU A 221 2.14 -13.13 -0.58
CA LEU A 221 1.38 -12.00 -0.08
C LEU A 221 0.62 -12.39 1.19
N PHE A 222 0.82 -11.61 2.23
CA PHE A 222 0.17 -11.79 3.52
C PHE A 222 -0.68 -10.57 3.85
N THR A 223 -1.79 -10.80 4.52
CA THR A 223 -2.70 -9.77 5.01
C THR A 223 -3.14 -10.06 6.43
N ARG A 224 -3.88 -9.13 7.01
CA ARG A 224 -4.53 -9.32 8.30
C ARG A 224 -6.04 -9.15 8.16
N PRO A 225 -6.82 -9.82 9.01
CA PRO A 225 -8.26 -9.56 9.10
C PRO A 225 -8.51 -8.07 9.37
N ILE A 226 -9.60 -7.56 8.80
CA ILE A 226 -10.08 -6.21 9.08
C ILE A 226 -10.56 -6.18 10.53
N THR A 227 -9.90 -5.42 11.39
CA THR A 227 -10.18 -5.37 12.83
C THR A 227 -9.91 -4.01 13.43
N GLY A 228 -10.67 -3.64 14.46
CA GLY A 228 -10.46 -2.42 15.26
C GLY A 228 -9.37 -2.53 16.32
N ASN A 229 -8.63 -3.64 16.39
CA ASN A 229 -7.56 -3.86 17.36
C ASN A 229 -6.29 -3.09 16.96
N TRP A 230 -6.30 -1.77 17.18
CA TRP A 230 -5.22 -0.86 16.78
C TRP A 230 -4.42 -0.28 17.96
N GLY A 231 -4.70 -0.71 19.18
CA GLY A 231 -4.00 -0.26 20.37
C GLY A 231 -4.86 -0.30 21.62
N ARG A 232 -4.23 -0.22 22.77
CA ARG A 232 -4.87 -0.05 24.08
C ARG A 232 -3.96 0.76 25.00
N GLY A 233 -4.55 1.44 25.99
CA GLY A 233 -3.77 2.24 26.95
C GLY A 233 -2.82 3.19 26.24
N ARG A 234 -1.56 3.13 26.61
CA ARG A 234 -0.49 3.99 26.09
C ARG A 234 0.21 3.43 24.83
N ILE A 235 -0.35 2.41 24.19
CA ILE A 235 0.22 1.80 22.98
C ILE A 235 -0.75 1.92 21.80
N GLN A 236 -0.30 2.56 20.71
CA GLN A 236 -1.05 2.76 19.47
C GLN A 236 -0.30 2.16 18.28
N LEU A 237 -1.01 1.39 17.46
CA LEU A 237 -0.49 0.85 16.17
C LEU A 237 -0.91 1.75 15.02
N ILE A 238 -0.04 1.88 14.01
CA ILE A 238 -0.30 2.60 12.75
C ILE A 238 0.24 1.82 11.55
N GLY A 239 -0.18 2.18 10.35
CA GLY A 239 0.29 1.56 9.12
C GLY A 239 0.06 0.04 9.10
N ASP A 240 0.97 -0.71 8.49
CA ASP A 240 0.84 -2.17 8.34
C ASP A 240 0.82 -2.94 9.67
N ALA A 241 1.29 -2.37 10.77
CA ALA A 241 1.13 -2.95 12.10
C ALA A 241 -0.33 -2.99 12.56
N ALA A 242 -1.12 -1.98 12.16
CA ALA A 242 -2.54 -1.89 12.45
C ALA A 242 -3.41 -2.54 11.37
N HIS A 243 -3.11 -2.30 10.08
CA HIS A 243 -4.04 -2.53 8.97
C HIS A 243 -3.36 -2.96 7.66
N ALA A 244 -2.46 -3.93 7.71
CA ALA A 244 -1.88 -4.52 6.50
C ALA A 244 -2.97 -4.89 5.48
N MET A 245 -2.77 -4.54 4.21
CA MET A 245 -3.75 -4.72 3.15
C MET A 245 -3.11 -5.22 1.86
N VAL A 246 -3.91 -5.86 1.00
CA VAL A 246 -3.46 -6.23 -0.34
C VAL A 246 -3.13 -4.98 -1.16
N PRO A 247 -2.07 -4.98 -2.01
CA PRO A 247 -1.60 -3.76 -2.67
C PRO A 247 -2.45 -3.29 -3.85
N SER A 248 -3.59 -3.93 -4.12
CA SER A 248 -4.39 -3.78 -5.35
C SER A 248 -5.00 -2.38 -5.53
N ALA A 249 -5.14 -1.58 -4.46
CA ALA A 249 -5.54 -0.17 -4.54
C ALA A 249 -4.34 0.81 -4.46
N GLY A 250 -3.12 0.33 -4.17
CA GLY A 250 -1.93 1.17 -4.00
C GLY A 250 -2.01 2.12 -2.80
N GLN A 251 -2.75 1.76 -1.73
CA GLN A 251 -3.10 2.67 -0.65
C GLN A 251 -2.35 2.44 0.67
N GLY A 252 -1.65 1.33 0.87
CA GLY A 252 -1.01 1.01 2.16
C GLY A 252 -0.14 2.15 2.72
N ALA A 253 0.85 2.61 1.96
CA ALA A 253 1.68 3.74 2.36
C ALA A 253 0.90 5.06 2.50
N CYS A 254 -0.10 5.29 1.65
CA CYS A 254 -0.94 6.49 1.74
C CYS A 254 -1.71 6.54 3.04
N GLN A 255 -2.26 5.39 3.48
CA GLN A 255 -2.96 5.31 4.77
C GLN A 255 -2.01 5.49 5.94
N ALA A 256 -0.78 4.97 5.88
CA ALA A 256 0.23 5.22 6.91
C ALA A 256 0.62 6.71 7.02
N PHE A 257 0.68 7.46 5.90
CA PHE A 257 0.90 8.91 5.94
C PHE A 257 -0.29 9.68 6.55
N GLU A 258 -1.51 9.25 6.23
CA GLU A 258 -2.70 9.83 6.86
C GLU A 258 -2.72 9.53 8.37
N ASP A 259 -2.38 8.29 8.77
CA ASP A 259 -2.27 7.89 10.17
C ASP A 259 -1.28 8.79 10.92
N SER A 260 -0.07 8.93 10.39
CA SER A 260 1.00 9.69 11.04
C SER A 260 0.61 11.16 11.22
N TYR A 261 -0.01 11.76 10.19
CA TYR A 261 -0.45 13.15 10.26
C TYR A 261 -1.59 13.34 11.28
N ILE A 262 -2.65 12.54 11.19
CA ILE A 262 -3.82 12.66 12.06
C ILE A 262 -3.47 12.33 13.51
N LEU A 263 -2.64 11.30 13.74
CA LEU A 263 -2.18 10.98 15.08
C LEU A 263 -1.35 12.12 15.69
N GLY A 264 -0.42 12.71 14.90
CA GLY A 264 0.35 13.87 15.34
C GLY A 264 -0.55 15.04 15.75
N ARG A 265 -1.60 15.34 14.97
CA ARG A 265 -2.58 16.39 15.29
C ARG A 265 -3.33 16.12 16.59
N TRP A 266 -3.74 14.86 16.84
CA TRP A 266 -4.41 14.52 18.09
C TRP A 266 -3.47 14.57 19.28
N LEU A 267 -2.20 14.18 19.13
CA LEU A 267 -1.19 14.30 20.19
C LEU A 267 -0.87 15.76 20.53
N GLU A 268 -0.97 16.68 19.57
CA GLU A 268 -0.87 18.13 19.84
C GLU A 268 -2.12 18.70 20.55
N ALA A 269 -3.30 18.16 20.25
CA ALA A 269 -4.57 18.67 20.74
C ALA A 269 -5.00 18.14 22.12
N CYS A 270 -4.53 16.97 22.52
CA CYS A 270 -4.89 16.30 23.78
C CYS A 270 -3.75 16.38 24.81
N ALA A 271 -4.09 16.60 26.06
CA ALA A 271 -3.13 16.60 27.15
C ALA A 271 -2.68 15.18 27.55
N ASP A 272 -3.57 14.17 27.41
CA ASP A 272 -3.25 12.76 27.65
C ASP A 272 -3.14 12.04 26.28
N PRO A 273 -2.05 11.33 26.01
CA PRO A 273 -1.89 10.55 24.79
C PRO A 273 -2.97 9.46 24.62
N ILE A 274 -3.57 8.98 25.70
CA ILE A 274 -4.67 8.00 25.65
C ILE A 274 -5.88 8.60 24.94
N ASP A 275 -6.25 9.84 25.26
CA ASP A 275 -7.35 10.55 24.59
C ASP A 275 -7.05 10.79 23.11
N ALA A 276 -5.80 11.15 22.80
CA ALA A 276 -5.35 11.28 21.42
C ALA A 276 -5.51 9.96 20.63
N PHE A 277 -5.17 8.83 21.23
CA PHE A 277 -5.29 7.51 20.63
C PHE A 277 -6.75 7.09 20.43
N VAL A 278 -7.64 7.40 21.36
CA VAL A 278 -9.08 7.14 21.24
C VAL A 278 -9.65 7.92 20.06
N ASN A 279 -9.38 9.22 19.99
CA ASN A 279 -9.85 10.09 18.92
C ASN A 279 -9.27 9.68 17.54
N PHE A 280 -7.98 9.35 17.49
CA PHE A 280 -7.34 8.83 16.29
C PHE A 280 -8.05 7.58 15.77
N ARG A 281 -8.32 6.57 16.62
CA ARG A 281 -9.02 5.35 16.23
C ARG A 281 -10.42 5.62 15.73
N ARG A 282 -11.16 6.54 16.36
CA ARG A 282 -12.52 6.93 15.94
C ARG A 282 -12.55 7.44 14.50
N ILE A 283 -11.54 8.21 14.09
CA ILE A 283 -11.44 8.78 12.74
C ILE A 283 -10.88 7.76 11.74
N ARG A 284 -9.81 7.03 12.13
CA ARG A 284 -9.05 6.25 11.16
C ARG A 284 -9.63 4.87 10.89
N ILE A 285 -10.16 4.18 11.88
CA ILE A 285 -10.66 2.81 11.72
C ILE A 285 -11.73 2.71 10.64
N PRO A 286 -12.83 3.49 10.64
CA PRO A 286 -13.86 3.38 9.61
C PRO A 286 -13.31 3.63 8.20
N ARG A 287 -12.47 4.66 8.05
CA ARG A 287 -11.88 5.01 6.77
C ARG A 287 -10.98 3.91 6.23
N VAL A 288 -10.06 3.41 7.03
CA VAL A 288 -9.09 2.40 6.60
C VAL A 288 -9.78 1.06 6.33
N HIS A 289 -10.78 0.67 7.11
CA HIS A 289 -11.60 -0.51 6.81
C HIS A 289 -12.25 -0.40 5.43
N GLY A 290 -12.81 0.77 5.08
CA GLY A 290 -13.34 1.03 3.74
C GLY A 290 -12.27 0.89 2.65
N VAL A 291 -11.06 1.40 2.88
CA VAL A 291 -9.94 1.29 1.93
C VAL A 291 -9.46 -0.16 1.80
N GLN A 292 -9.41 -0.93 2.88
CA GLN A 292 -9.08 -2.36 2.84
C GLN A 292 -10.10 -3.13 1.98
N ARG A 293 -11.41 -2.90 2.18
CA ARG A 293 -12.48 -3.53 1.36
C ARG A 293 -12.41 -3.12 -0.11
N LEU A 294 -12.16 -1.84 -0.39
CA LEU A 294 -11.89 -1.37 -1.75
C LEU A 294 -10.69 -2.12 -2.38
N SER A 295 -9.63 -2.30 -1.61
CA SER A 295 -8.42 -3.01 -2.08
C SER A 295 -8.73 -4.47 -2.43
N LEU A 296 -9.53 -5.15 -1.62
CA LEU A 296 -10.01 -6.52 -1.89
C LEU A 296 -10.91 -6.57 -3.13
N ALA A 297 -11.84 -5.62 -3.27
CA ALA A 297 -12.71 -5.53 -4.46
C ALA A 297 -11.90 -5.31 -5.75
N ASN A 298 -10.89 -4.42 -5.71
CA ASN A 298 -9.99 -4.22 -6.83
C ASN A 298 -9.16 -5.47 -7.16
N ASN A 299 -8.74 -6.22 -6.15
CA ASN A 299 -8.02 -7.48 -6.36
C ASN A 299 -8.87 -8.50 -7.11
N ARG A 300 -10.12 -8.71 -6.68
CA ARG A 300 -11.08 -9.59 -7.37
C ARG A 300 -11.32 -9.17 -8.81
N PHE A 301 -11.51 -7.88 -9.07
CA PHE A 301 -11.66 -7.36 -10.43
C PHE A 301 -10.45 -7.68 -11.30
N LYS A 302 -9.24 -7.46 -10.80
CA LYS A 302 -7.99 -7.68 -11.57
C LYS A 302 -7.71 -9.14 -11.90
N HIS A 303 -8.23 -10.08 -11.09
CA HIS A 303 -8.04 -11.52 -11.21
C HIS A 303 -9.25 -12.25 -11.81
N MET A 304 -10.28 -11.51 -12.27
CA MET A 304 -11.51 -12.08 -12.80
C MET A 304 -11.26 -12.90 -14.06
N ALA A 305 -11.82 -14.12 -14.10
CA ALA A 305 -11.72 -15.02 -15.25
C ALA A 305 -12.66 -14.63 -16.40
N ASP A 306 -13.84 -14.07 -16.08
CA ASP A 306 -14.81 -13.61 -17.06
C ASP A 306 -14.42 -12.23 -17.60
N SER A 307 -13.79 -12.24 -18.77
CA SER A 307 -13.33 -11.01 -19.43
C SER A 307 -14.48 -10.13 -19.94
N ALA A 308 -15.66 -10.69 -20.24
CA ALA A 308 -16.82 -9.90 -20.64
C ALA A 308 -17.37 -9.11 -19.46
N LYS A 309 -17.53 -9.75 -18.31
CA LYS A 309 -17.91 -9.10 -17.07
C LYS A 309 -16.86 -8.10 -16.58
N GLN A 310 -15.57 -8.41 -16.74
CA GLN A 310 -14.48 -7.50 -16.43
C GLN A 310 -14.57 -6.21 -17.27
N LYS A 311 -14.85 -6.35 -18.58
CA LYS A 311 -15.05 -5.21 -19.47
C LYS A 311 -16.30 -4.40 -19.12
N GLU A 312 -17.42 -5.05 -18.79
CA GLU A 312 -18.64 -4.40 -18.32
C GLU A 312 -18.38 -3.57 -17.06
N ILE A 313 -17.69 -4.12 -16.07
CA ILE A 313 -17.32 -3.41 -14.85
C ILE A 313 -16.38 -2.23 -15.15
N ALA A 314 -15.40 -2.41 -16.04
CA ALA A 314 -14.46 -1.37 -16.43
C ALA A 314 -15.15 -0.20 -17.15
N SER A 315 -16.08 -0.49 -18.09
CA SER A 315 -16.82 0.52 -18.87
C SER A 315 -17.93 1.22 -18.09
N GLY A 316 -18.42 0.61 -17.01
CA GLY A 316 -19.60 1.06 -16.27
C GLY A 316 -19.32 1.99 -15.10
N SER A 317 -18.37 2.96 -15.16
CA SER A 317 -17.99 3.83 -14.03
C SER A 317 -17.64 3.07 -12.73
N GLY A 318 -17.50 1.75 -12.83
CA GLY A 318 -17.63 0.81 -11.75
C GLY A 318 -16.46 0.76 -10.79
N VAL A 319 -15.20 0.82 -11.24
CA VAL A 319 -14.05 0.66 -10.34
C VAL A 319 -13.41 2.00 -10.01
N HIS A 320 -13.30 2.92 -10.96
CA HIS A 320 -12.58 4.18 -10.76
C HIS A 320 -13.41 5.27 -10.09
N GLY A 321 -14.70 5.40 -10.38
CA GLY A 321 -15.58 6.31 -9.65
C GLY A 321 -15.71 6.00 -8.15
N LYS A 322 -15.41 4.75 -7.78
CA LYS A 322 -15.43 4.30 -6.38
C LYS A 322 -14.18 4.65 -5.57
N ILE A 323 -13.11 5.17 -6.18
CA ILE A 323 -11.86 5.57 -5.49
C ILE A 323 -11.81 7.07 -5.19
N ASP A 324 -12.66 7.88 -5.77
CA ASP A 324 -12.66 9.34 -5.61
C ASP A 324 -12.77 9.78 -4.15
N TRP A 325 -13.54 9.09 -3.32
CA TRP A 325 -13.64 9.34 -1.89
C TRP A 325 -12.32 9.10 -1.13
N VAL A 326 -11.46 8.21 -1.65
CA VAL A 326 -10.12 7.97 -1.09
C VAL A 326 -9.19 9.13 -1.43
N TRP A 327 -9.17 9.55 -2.70
CA TRP A 327 -8.27 10.62 -3.17
C TRP A 327 -8.73 12.02 -2.78
N GLY A 328 -10.05 12.20 -2.66
CA GLY A 328 -10.68 13.47 -2.25
C GLY A 328 -10.43 13.81 -0.79
N PHE A 329 -10.26 12.82 0.07
CA PHE A 329 -10.03 13.06 1.50
C PHE A 329 -8.83 13.98 1.75
N ASP A 330 -9.02 14.94 2.64
CA ASP A 330 -7.98 15.87 3.06
C ASP A 330 -7.67 15.72 4.55
N PRO A 331 -6.60 14.97 4.90
CA PRO A 331 -6.23 14.76 6.30
C PRO A 331 -5.84 16.06 7.02
N VAL A 332 -5.58 17.14 6.28
CA VAL A 332 -5.23 18.45 6.87
C VAL A 332 -6.49 19.22 7.26
N ALA A 333 -7.48 19.26 6.37
CA ALA A 333 -8.74 19.97 6.59
C ALA A 333 -9.78 19.17 7.38
N GLU A 334 -9.60 17.83 7.46
CA GLU A 334 -10.61 16.89 7.99
C GLU A 334 -10.03 15.97 9.07
N TRP A 335 -8.92 16.36 9.71
CA TRP A 335 -8.21 15.51 10.66
C TRP A 335 -9.02 15.13 11.89
N ASP A 336 -10.02 15.95 12.27
CA ASP A 336 -10.92 15.79 13.42
C ASP A 336 -12.34 15.37 13.04
N LYS A 337 -12.66 15.29 11.74
CA LYS A 337 -13.99 14.95 11.25
C LYS A 337 -14.16 13.45 11.03
N GLU A 338 -15.37 12.96 11.26
CA GLU A 338 -15.70 11.58 10.92
C GLU A 338 -15.64 11.36 9.40
N PRO A 339 -14.99 10.28 8.96
CA PRO A 339 -14.80 10.04 7.55
C PRO A 339 -16.08 9.59 6.87
N VAL A 340 -16.33 10.08 5.66
CA VAL A 340 -17.38 9.57 4.79
C VAL A 340 -16.86 8.35 4.04
N VAL A 341 -17.38 7.18 4.37
CA VAL A 341 -17.09 5.92 3.70
C VAL A 341 -18.34 5.49 2.93
N PRO A 342 -18.24 5.23 1.60
CA PRO A 342 -19.39 4.73 0.85
C PRO A 342 -19.95 3.45 1.45
N GLU A 343 -21.30 3.33 1.49
CA GLU A 343 -21.99 2.22 2.13
C GLU A 343 -21.52 0.84 1.65
N VAL A 344 -21.24 0.71 0.36
CA VAL A 344 -20.70 -0.51 -0.25
C VAL A 344 -19.37 -0.98 0.37
N TYR A 345 -18.63 -0.09 1.03
CA TYR A 345 -17.38 -0.40 1.73
C TYR A 345 -17.51 -0.28 3.26
N ALA A 346 -18.63 0.21 3.78
CA ALA A 346 -18.82 0.39 5.22
C ALA A 346 -19.21 -0.92 5.92
N ASN A 347 -20.05 -1.75 5.30
CA ASN A 347 -20.76 -2.85 5.96
C ASN A 347 -20.63 -4.23 5.28
N ASP A 348 -19.71 -4.42 4.36
CA ASP A 348 -19.61 -5.70 3.63
C ASP A 348 -18.84 -6.76 4.42
N ALA A 349 -19.52 -7.44 5.33
CA ALA A 349 -18.97 -8.54 6.14
C ALA A 349 -18.54 -9.77 5.30
N GLY A 350 -19.04 -9.91 4.07
CA GLY A 350 -18.65 -10.99 3.14
C GLY A 350 -17.39 -10.72 2.35
N ALA A 351 -16.90 -9.47 2.35
CA ALA A 351 -15.75 -9.03 1.57
C ALA A 351 -14.42 -9.08 2.33
N ASP A 352 -14.42 -9.43 3.60
CA ASP A 352 -13.24 -9.30 4.49
C ASP A 352 -12.18 -10.39 4.30
N THR A 353 -12.39 -11.31 3.38
CA THR A 353 -11.43 -12.39 3.08
C THR A 353 -10.98 -12.35 1.62
N VAL A 354 -9.70 -12.61 1.40
CA VAL A 354 -9.20 -13.02 0.09
C VAL A 354 -9.59 -14.49 -0.06
N ALA A 355 -10.76 -14.76 -0.65
CA ALA A 355 -11.06 -16.14 -1.06
C ALA A 355 -10.29 -16.42 -2.35
N PRO A 356 -9.66 -17.59 -2.51
CA PRO A 356 -9.17 -18.02 -3.81
C PRO A 356 -10.36 -18.00 -4.79
N SER A 357 -10.13 -17.44 -5.96
CA SER A 357 -11.07 -17.51 -7.07
C SER A 357 -11.21 -18.99 -7.46
N VAL A 358 -12.37 -19.61 -7.15
CA VAL A 358 -12.75 -20.93 -7.64
C VAL A 358 -13.03 -20.86 -9.13
#